data_54cad0c6e0cdb28b0c089859c00eb9de
#
_entry.id   54cad0c6e0cdb28b0c089859c00eb9de
#
_cell.length_a   1.000
_cell.length_b   1.000
_cell.length_c   1.000
_cell.angle_alpha   90.00
_cell.angle_beta   90.00
_cell.angle_gamma   90.00
#
_symmetry.space_group_name_H-M   'P 1'
#
loop_
_entity.id
_entity.type
_entity.pdbx_description
1 polymer ?
#
loop_
_entity_poly.entity_id
_entity_poly.type
_entity_poly.pdbx_seq_one_letter_code
_entity_poly.pdbx_strand_id
1 'polypeptide(L)'
;CIIKAYASGVFPQCQIKLCKNDEILFADQADLSPTEIYDAAFATELDSLIGCTLVITDVHGNILVSYTVVEEQLEATPDPADPLLPPSELKSTEELYLGALHLEQYRHATFSPDDYYLEGLKRDPSDIRLNNGYGLLQYRRGNFEEAIKLFKTAIEKQTWKNPNPYYGECYFNLGLSLVMTGKLDEAYDAFY
;
A
#
# COMPACT_ATOMS: atom_id res chain seq x y z
N CYS A 1 36.51 -6.18 -1.05
CA CYS A 1 35.20 -6.03 -1.68
C CYS A 1 34.42 -7.34 -1.53
N ILE A 2 33.10 -7.27 -1.46
CA ILE A 2 32.23 -8.46 -1.33
C ILE A 2 31.15 -8.38 -2.39
N ILE A 3 30.93 -9.49 -3.10
CA ILE A 3 29.82 -9.66 -4.03
C ILE A 3 28.83 -10.63 -3.39
N LYS A 4 27.57 -10.20 -3.26
CA LYS A 4 26.46 -11.04 -2.81
C LYS A 4 25.38 -11.10 -3.87
N ALA A 5 24.87 -12.28 -4.14
CA ALA A 5 23.77 -12.48 -5.06
C ALA A 5 22.72 -13.42 -4.47
N TYR A 6 21.44 -13.06 -4.70
CA TYR A 6 20.27 -13.84 -4.33
C TYR A 6 19.54 -14.24 -5.59
N ALA A 7 19.07 -15.47 -5.65
CA ALA A 7 18.32 -15.97 -6.79
C ALA A 7 16.90 -16.39 -6.38
N SER A 8 15.92 -16.10 -7.22
CA SER A 8 14.52 -16.57 -7.03
C SER A 8 14.26 -17.94 -7.65
N GLY A 9 15.23 -18.48 -8.39
CA GLY A 9 15.20 -19.79 -9.05
C GLY A 9 16.55 -20.51 -8.94
N VAL A 10 16.62 -21.71 -9.49
CA VAL A 10 17.85 -22.51 -9.54
C VAL A 10 18.54 -22.26 -10.87
N PHE A 11 19.77 -21.75 -10.83
CA PHE A 11 20.60 -21.41 -11.98
C PHE A 11 21.98 -22.07 -11.79
N PRO A 12 22.22 -23.23 -12.40
CA PRO A 12 23.49 -23.91 -12.26
C PRO A 12 24.60 -23.23 -13.09
N GLN A 13 25.83 -23.32 -12.60
CA GLN A 13 27.04 -22.92 -13.30
C GLN A 13 27.02 -21.50 -13.88
N CYS A 14 26.41 -20.56 -13.13
CA CYS A 14 26.41 -19.15 -13.53
C CYS A 14 27.83 -18.60 -13.56
N GLN A 15 28.11 -17.76 -14.57
CA GLN A 15 29.33 -16.96 -14.65
C GLN A 15 29.10 -15.61 -13.98
N ILE A 16 29.93 -15.26 -13.01
CA ILE A 16 29.84 -14.01 -12.25
C ILE A 16 31.09 -13.20 -12.57
N LYS A 17 30.93 -12.02 -13.17
CA LYS A 17 32.05 -11.17 -13.59
C LYS A 17 31.86 -9.74 -13.12
N LEU A 18 32.88 -9.17 -12.54
CA LEU A 18 32.99 -7.74 -12.27
C LEU A 18 34.03 -7.15 -13.22
N CYS A 19 33.63 -6.16 -13.99
CA CYS A 19 34.49 -5.54 -15.01
C CYS A 19 34.55 -4.02 -14.80
N LYS A 20 35.66 -3.40 -15.21
CA LYS A 20 35.81 -1.94 -15.34
C LYS A 20 36.53 -1.65 -16.64
N ASN A 21 35.94 -0.84 -17.52
CA ASN A 21 36.53 -0.50 -18.84
C ASN A 21 37.03 -1.74 -19.60
N ASP A 22 36.21 -2.80 -19.69
CA ASP A 22 36.50 -4.09 -20.33
C ASP A 22 37.56 -4.95 -19.60
N GLU A 23 38.20 -4.49 -18.55
CA GLU A 23 39.07 -5.26 -17.70
C GLU A 23 38.29 -6.08 -16.68
N ILE A 24 38.57 -7.39 -16.57
CA ILE A 24 37.94 -8.28 -15.61
C ILE A 24 38.69 -8.15 -14.26
N LEU A 25 38.00 -7.59 -13.27
CA LEU A 25 38.54 -7.43 -11.90
C LEU A 25 38.28 -8.68 -11.04
N PHE A 26 37.18 -9.37 -11.32
CA PHE A 26 36.80 -10.58 -10.63
C PHE A 26 36.01 -11.48 -11.58
N ALA A 27 36.27 -12.77 -11.54
CA ALA A 27 35.49 -13.77 -12.24
C ALA A 27 35.36 -15.02 -11.38
N ASP A 28 34.15 -15.57 -11.32
CA ASP A 28 33.83 -16.78 -10.60
C ASP A 28 32.72 -17.55 -11.31
N GLN A 29 32.57 -18.85 -10.95
CA GLN A 29 31.49 -19.70 -11.43
C GLN A 29 30.82 -20.38 -10.22
N ALA A 30 29.51 -20.21 -10.11
CA ALA A 30 28.76 -20.77 -8.98
C ALA A 30 27.35 -21.17 -9.40
N ASP A 31 26.77 -22.10 -8.63
CA ASP A 31 25.35 -22.39 -8.68
C ASP A 31 24.62 -21.34 -7.86
N LEU A 32 23.53 -20.77 -8.39
CA LEU A 32 22.67 -19.85 -7.67
C LEU A 32 21.34 -20.52 -7.37
N SER A 33 20.86 -20.37 -6.13
CA SER A 33 19.59 -20.95 -5.70
C SER A 33 18.86 -20.06 -4.68
N PRO A 34 17.54 -20.26 -4.47
CA PRO A 34 16.80 -19.52 -3.45
C PRO A 34 17.19 -19.85 -2.01
N THR A 35 17.83 -21.02 -1.81
CA THR A 35 18.18 -21.55 -0.48
C THR A 35 19.60 -21.22 -0.06
N GLU A 36 20.45 -20.79 -0.98
CA GLU A 36 21.85 -20.52 -0.73
C GLU A 36 22.27 -19.18 -1.33
N ILE A 37 22.83 -18.33 -0.50
CA ILE A 37 23.29 -17.00 -0.91
C ILE A 37 24.70 -17.16 -1.48
N TYR A 38 24.92 -16.65 -2.70
CA TYR A 38 26.27 -16.45 -3.20
C TYR A 38 26.95 -15.33 -2.44
N ASP A 39 28.11 -15.58 -1.84
CA ASP A 39 28.92 -14.62 -1.09
C ASP A 39 30.40 -14.85 -1.41
N ALA A 40 31.00 -13.92 -2.14
CA ALA A 40 32.41 -13.98 -2.52
C ALA A 40 33.15 -12.70 -2.12
N ALA A 41 34.26 -12.87 -1.40
CA ALA A 41 35.13 -11.78 -1.06
C ALA A 41 36.36 -11.77 -1.98
N PHE A 42 36.76 -10.60 -2.46
CA PHE A 42 37.96 -10.44 -3.27
C PHE A 42 38.71 -9.15 -2.91
N ALA A 43 40.02 -9.16 -3.10
CA ALA A 43 40.85 -7.98 -2.95
C ALA A 43 40.88 -7.17 -4.23
N THR A 44 40.86 -5.84 -4.13
CA THR A 44 41.02 -4.93 -5.25
C THR A 44 41.89 -3.77 -4.84
N GLU A 45 42.71 -3.28 -5.76
CA GLU A 45 43.55 -2.08 -5.58
C GLU A 45 42.77 -0.79 -5.95
N LEU A 46 41.51 -0.90 -6.36
CA LEU A 46 40.71 0.25 -6.71
C LEU A 46 40.24 1.01 -5.45
N ASP A 47 40.44 2.31 -5.44
CA ASP A 47 39.95 3.22 -4.38
C ASP A 47 38.42 3.31 -4.41
N SER A 48 37.81 3.09 -5.60
CA SER A 48 36.35 3.15 -5.79
C SER A 48 35.89 2.18 -6.86
N LEU A 49 34.75 1.57 -6.62
CA LEU A 49 34.06 0.68 -7.57
C LEU A 49 33.12 1.43 -8.54
N ILE A 50 33.02 2.76 -8.45
CA ILE A 50 32.21 3.56 -9.39
C ILE A 50 32.65 3.26 -10.82
N GLY A 51 31.67 2.98 -11.69
CA GLY A 51 31.88 2.59 -13.09
C GLY A 51 32.23 1.11 -13.28
N CYS A 52 32.36 0.31 -12.22
CA CYS A 52 32.44 -1.14 -12.36
C CYS A 52 31.06 -1.73 -12.68
N THR A 53 31.04 -2.73 -13.56
CA THR A 53 29.82 -3.45 -13.92
C THR A 53 29.91 -4.90 -13.48
N LEU A 54 28.98 -5.33 -12.64
CA LEU A 54 28.76 -6.74 -12.29
C LEU A 54 27.79 -7.35 -13.29
N VAL A 55 28.19 -8.45 -13.90
CA VAL A 55 27.35 -9.24 -14.81
C VAL A 55 27.29 -10.67 -14.36
N ILE A 56 26.10 -11.22 -14.27
CA ILE A 56 25.85 -12.64 -13.99
C ILE A 56 25.14 -13.22 -15.21
N THR A 57 25.69 -14.30 -15.76
CA THR A 57 25.10 -15.02 -16.90
C THR A 57 24.85 -16.48 -16.56
N ASP A 58 23.85 -17.07 -17.24
CA ASP A 58 23.59 -18.51 -17.17
C ASP A 58 24.62 -19.33 -18.01
N VAL A 59 24.47 -20.66 -18.03
CA VAL A 59 25.30 -21.57 -18.80
C VAL A 59 25.23 -21.35 -20.32
N HIS A 60 24.19 -20.67 -20.81
CA HIS A 60 23.96 -20.38 -22.21
C HIS A 60 24.49 -18.98 -22.61
N GLY A 61 25.02 -18.23 -21.64
CA GLY A 61 25.50 -16.88 -21.84
C GLY A 61 24.41 -15.80 -21.79
N ASN A 62 23.17 -16.15 -21.39
CA ASN A 62 22.12 -15.16 -21.19
C ASN A 62 22.38 -14.35 -19.93
N ILE A 63 22.26 -13.05 -20.03
CA ILE A 63 22.44 -12.14 -18.87
C ILE A 63 21.22 -12.30 -17.94
N LEU A 64 21.47 -12.77 -16.72
CA LEU A 64 20.49 -12.83 -15.65
C LEU A 64 20.35 -11.50 -14.93
N VAL A 65 21.50 -10.86 -14.64
CA VAL A 65 21.57 -9.53 -14.06
C VAL A 65 22.81 -8.78 -14.54
N SER A 66 22.66 -7.48 -14.72
CA SER A 66 23.76 -6.55 -14.98
C SER A 66 23.57 -5.32 -14.12
N TYR A 67 24.58 -4.95 -13.33
CA TYR A 67 24.54 -3.80 -12.43
C TYR A 67 25.84 -3.00 -12.53
N THR A 68 25.71 -1.74 -12.87
CA THR A 68 26.86 -0.81 -12.87
C THR A 68 26.83 0.05 -11.60
N VAL A 69 27.93 0.06 -10.88
CA VAL A 69 28.10 0.91 -9.69
C VAL A 69 28.17 2.36 -10.15
N VAL A 70 27.19 3.14 -9.74
CA VAL A 70 27.12 4.58 -10.00
C VAL A 70 27.41 5.35 -8.71
N GLU A 71 27.82 6.60 -8.87
CA GLU A 71 27.93 7.49 -7.72
C GLU A 71 26.53 7.71 -7.12
N GLU A 72 26.40 7.46 -5.83
CA GLU A 72 25.16 7.69 -5.12
C GLU A 72 24.88 9.19 -5.06
N GLN A 73 23.91 9.64 -5.84
CA GLN A 73 23.43 11.01 -5.74
C GLN A 73 22.45 11.07 -4.58
N LEU A 74 22.90 11.66 -3.48
CA LEU A 74 22.00 11.99 -2.39
C LEU A 74 21.01 13.04 -2.90
N GLU A 75 19.78 12.61 -3.12
CA GLU A 75 18.70 13.55 -3.39
C GLU A 75 18.52 14.49 -2.19
N ALA A 76 18.13 15.73 -2.49
CA ALA A 76 17.79 16.67 -1.44
C ALA A 76 16.68 16.07 -0.56
N THR A 77 16.81 16.21 0.76
CA THR A 77 15.75 15.78 1.67
C THR A 77 14.45 16.45 1.24
N PRO A 78 13.38 15.68 0.96
CA PRO A 78 12.11 16.28 0.58
C PRO A 78 11.59 17.17 1.70
N ASP A 79 10.87 18.23 1.33
CA ASP A 79 10.18 19.08 2.30
C ASP A 79 9.22 18.24 3.15
N PRO A 80 9.04 18.60 4.43
CA PRO A 80 8.06 17.93 5.28
C PRO A 80 6.66 17.98 4.64
N ALA A 81 5.90 16.90 4.76
CA ALA A 81 4.52 16.89 4.31
C ALA A 81 3.70 17.97 5.04
N ASP A 82 2.85 18.67 4.30
CA ASP A 82 1.94 19.62 4.89
C ASP A 82 0.98 18.94 5.89
N PRO A 83 0.70 19.57 7.03
CA PRO A 83 -0.26 19.05 7.98
C PRO A 83 -1.66 19.02 7.38
N LEU A 84 -2.47 18.03 7.81
CA LEU A 84 -3.87 17.96 7.41
C LEU A 84 -4.60 19.24 7.85
N LEU A 85 -5.29 19.91 6.92
CA LEU A 85 -6.06 21.11 7.20
C LEU A 85 -7.27 20.82 8.10
N PRO A 86 -7.71 21.77 8.93
CA PRO A 86 -8.96 21.63 9.67
C PRO A 86 -10.15 21.33 8.75
N PRO A 87 -11.15 20.56 9.21
CA PRO A 87 -12.29 20.17 8.36
C PRO A 87 -13.01 21.33 7.67
N SER A 88 -13.11 22.48 8.34
CA SER A 88 -13.77 23.68 7.81
C SER A 88 -13.03 24.31 6.62
N GLU A 89 -11.74 24.08 6.49
CA GLU A 89 -10.89 24.64 5.44
C GLU A 89 -10.80 23.75 4.20
N LEU A 90 -11.16 22.48 4.32
CA LEU A 90 -11.24 21.56 3.19
C LEU A 90 -12.41 21.93 2.27
N LYS A 91 -12.19 21.86 0.95
CA LYS A 91 -13.14 22.43 -0.03
C LYS A 91 -14.26 21.45 -0.42
N SER A 92 -13.97 20.17 -0.45
CA SER A 92 -14.88 19.14 -0.96
C SER A 92 -15.19 18.05 0.06
N THR A 93 -16.31 17.34 -0.13
CA THR A 93 -16.64 16.15 0.66
C THR A 93 -15.65 15.01 0.42
N GLU A 94 -15.03 14.97 -0.77
CA GLU A 94 -13.94 14.05 -1.09
C GLU A 94 -12.74 14.25 -0.18
N GLU A 95 -12.26 15.49 -0.07
CA GLU A 95 -11.11 15.82 0.81
C GLU A 95 -11.43 15.50 2.27
N LEU A 96 -12.66 15.74 2.71
CA LEU A 96 -13.12 15.41 4.05
C LEU A 96 -13.12 13.90 4.29
N TYR A 97 -13.64 13.11 3.33
CA TYR A 97 -13.62 11.66 3.38
C TYR A 97 -12.19 11.10 3.45
N LEU A 98 -11.31 11.56 2.56
CA LEU A 98 -9.92 11.11 2.52
C LEU A 98 -9.15 11.52 3.78
N GLY A 99 -9.41 12.72 4.31
CA GLY A 99 -8.86 13.18 5.58
C GLY A 99 -9.27 12.29 6.75
N ALA A 100 -10.56 11.98 6.88
CA ALA A 100 -11.07 11.09 7.90
C ALA A 100 -10.46 9.69 7.79
N LEU A 101 -10.41 9.13 6.58
CA LEU A 101 -9.83 7.82 6.32
C LEU A 101 -8.33 7.77 6.68
N HIS A 102 -7.59 8.82 6.33
CA HIS A 102 -6.17 8.96 6.70
C HIS A 102 -5.98 8.93 8.22
N LEU A 103 -6.79 9.67 8.97
CA LEU A 103 -6.71 9.71 10.43
C LEU A 103 -7.05 8.35 11.07
N GLU A 104 -7.99 7.59 10.51
CA GLU A 104 -8.27 6.23 10.96
C GLU A 104 -7.11 5.28 10.72
N GLN A 105 -6.48 5.35 9.55
CA GLN A 105 -5.37 4.48 9.16
C GLN A 105 -4.12 4.75 9.99
N TYR A 106 -3.80 6.00 10.23
CA TYR A 106 -2.55 6.40 10.89
C TYR A 106 -2.73 6.77 12.37
N ARG A 107 -3.95 6.70 12.91
CA ARG A 107 -4.27 6.94 14.33
C ARG A 107 -3.63 8.23 14.85
N HIS A 108 -3.97 9.35 14.23
CA HIS A 108 -3.42 10.65 14.61
C HIS A 108 -3.77 11.01 16.05
N ALA A 109 -2.79 11.49 16.83
CA ALA A 109 -2.96 11.76 18.25
C ALA A 109 -3.80 13.03 18.55
N THR A 110 -3.82 13.99 17.62
CA THR A 110 -4.39 15.34 17.84
C THR A 110 -5.72 15.54 17.10
N PHE A 111 -5.88 14.96 15.91
CA PHE A 111 -7.07 15.11 15.09
C PHE A 111 -7.97 13.88 15.19
N SER A 112 -9.29 14.11 15.25
CA SER A 112 -10.29 13.06 15.25
C SER A 112 -10.88 12.86 13.85
N PRO A 113 -11.01 11.63 13.34
CA PRO A 113 -11.72 11.37 12.11
C PRO A 113 -13.19 11.79 12.14
N ASP A 114 -13.82 11.81 13.34
CA ASP A 114 -15.20 12.25 13.52
C ASP A 114 -15.43 13.65 12.98
N ASP A 115 -14.52 14.60 13.27
CA ASP A 115 -14.67 15.99 12.89
C ASP A 115 -14.75 16.15 11.37
N TYR A 116 -14.02 15.31 10.64
CA TYR A 116 -14.01 15.30 9.17
C TYR A 116 -15.27 14.65 8.60
N TYR A 117 -15.66 13.49 9.14
CA TYR A 117 -16.91 12.83 8.73
C TYR A 117 -18.12 13.72 9.00
N LEU A 118 -18.22 14.30 10.19
CA LEU A 118 -19.37 15.12 10.58
C LEU A 118 -19.45 16.41 9.77
N GLU A 119 -18.33 17.08 9.49
CA GLU A 119 -18.33 18.26 8.60
C GLU A 119 -18.75 17.86 7.18
N GLY A 120 -18.29 16.70 6.68
CA GLY A 120 -18.70 16.19 5.38
C GLY A 120 -20.19 15.90 5.30
N LEU A 121 -20.75 15.21 6.30
CA LEU A 121 -22.17 14.88 6.40
C LEU A 121 -23.04 16.11 6.64
N LYS A 122 -22.50 17.16 7.24
CA LYS A 122 -23.19 18.45 7.35
C LYS A 122 -23.33 19.13 5.98
N ARG A 123 -22.34 19.00 5.09
CA ARG A 123 -22.38 19.55 3.72
C ARG A 123 -23.25 18.71 2.77
N ASP A 124 -23.09 17.40 2.82
CA ASP A 124 -23.94 16.44 2.10
C ASP A 124 -24.35 15.28 3.01
N PRO A 125 -25.52 15.36 3.65
CA PRO A 125 -26.03 14.31 4.54
C PRO A 125 -26.24 12.97 3.86
N SER A 126 -26.32 12.95 2.54
CA SER A 126 -26.58 11.76 1.74
C SER A 126 -25.34 11.20 1.03
N ASP A 127 -24.16 11.78 1.22
CA ASP A 127 -22.94 11.27 0.60
C ASP A 127 -22.71 9.80 0.99
N ILE A 128 -22.58 8.94 -0.02
CA ILE A 128 -22.51 7.48 0.18
C ILE A 128 -21.23 7.09 0.91
N ARG A 129 -20.10 7.69 0.56
CA ARG A 129 -18.80 7.32 1.12
C ARG A 129 -18.64 7.81 2.56
N LEU A 130 -19.09 9.02 2.84
CA LEU A 130 -19.07 9.58 4.18
C LEU A 130 -19.98 8.79 5.12
N ASN A 131 -21.21 8.45 4.69
CA ASN A 131 -22.10 7.62 5.49
C ASN A 131 -21.54 6.20 5.69
N ASN A 132 -20.98 5.57 4.66
CA ASN A 132 -20.36 4.25 4.78
C ASN A 132 -19.11 4.29 5.68
N GLY A 133 -18.20 5.24 5.46
CA GLY A 133 -16.97 5.37 6.26
C GLY A 133 -17.25 5.67 7.72
N TYR A 134 -18.12 6.64 8.00
CA TYR A 134 -18.50 6.96 9.38
C TYR A 134 -19.28 5.82 10.02
N GLY A 135 -20.14 5.14 9.27
CA GLY A 135 -20.81 3.92 9.71
C GLY A 135 -19.83 2.83 10.14
N LEU A 136 -18.77 2.59 9.38
CA LEU A 136 -17.72 1.65 9.75
C LEU A 136 -16.97 2.07 11.02
N LEU A 137 -16.68 3.35 11.17
CA LEU A 137 -16.07 3.88 12.39
C LEU A 137 -16.98 3.65 13.60
N GLN A 138 -18.29 3.91 13.48
CA GLN A 138 -19.26 3.64 14.55
C GLN A 138 -19.38 2.13 14.84
N TYR A 139 -19.39 1.29 13.81
CA TYR A 139 -19.40 -0.17 13.97
C TYR A 139 -18.18 -0.66 14.78
N ARG A 140 -16.96 -0.21 14.44
CA ARG A 140 -15.74 -0.58 15.17
C ARG A 140 -15.75 -0.13 16.65
N ARG A 141 -16.50 0.92 16.96
CA ARG A 141 -16.68 1.43 18.34
C ARG A 141 -17.80 0.72 19.09
N GLY A 142 -18.53 -0.18 18.45
CA GLY A 142 -19.66 -0.88 19.03
C GLY A 142 -20.98 -0.10 18.99
N ASN A 143 -21.04 1.04 18.31
CA ASN A 143 -22.23 1.87 18.15
C ASN A 143 -23.08 1.35 16.98
N PHE A 144 -23.52 0.09 17.05
CA PHE A 144 -24.13 -0.63 15.94
C PHE A 144 -25.43 -0.01 15.44
N GLU A 145 -26.28 0.51 16.32
CA GLU A 145 -27.55 1.14 15.93
C GLU A 145 -27.31 2.43 15.12
N GLU A 146 -26.26 3.20 15.46
CA GLU A 146 -25.90 4.38 14.68
C GLU A 146 -25.29 3.99 13.34
N ALA A 147 -24.45 2.97 13.33
CA ALA A 147 -23.87 2.41 12.09
C ALA A 147 -24.98 1.95 11.12
N ILE A 148 -26.01 1.25 11.63
CA ILE A 148 -27.17 0.82 10.84
C ILE A 148 -27.86 1.99 10.14
N LYS A 149 -28.07 3.12 10.84
CA LYS A 149 -28.70 4.31 10.27
C LYS A 149 -27.87 4.87 9.12
N LEU A 150 -26.56 5.01 9.34
CA LEU A 150 -25.62 5.55 8.35
C LEU A 150 -25.57 4.67 7.10
N PHE A 151 -25.47 3.35 7.26
CA PHE A 151 -25.48 2.43 6.13
C PHE A 151 -26.81 2.45 5.37
N LYS A 152 -27.94 2.52 6.07
CA LYS A 152 -29.26 2.66 5.43
C LYS A 152 -29.35 3.94 4.60
N THR A 153 -28.83 5.07 5.10
CA THR A 153 -28.75 6.33 4.35
C THR A 153 -27.88 6.21 3.11
N ALA A 154 -26.72 5.56 3.23
CA ALA A 154 -25.85 5.31 2.08
C ALA A 154 -26.54 4.45 1.00
N ILE A 155 -27.23 3.37 1.41
CA ILE A 155 -27.96 2.46 0.51
C ILE A 155 -29.12 3.19 -0.16
N GLU A 156 -29.90 3.97 0.57
CA GLU A 156 -31.02 4.75 0.01
C GLU A 156 -30.53 5.70 -1.11
N LYS A 157 -29.43 6.39 -0.87
CA LYS A 157 -28.82 7.25 -1.87
C LYS A 157 -28.27 6.47 -3.06
N GLN A 158 -27.61 5.34 -2.81
CA GLN A 158 -26.99 4.51 -3.83
C GLN A 158 -28.03 3.88 -4.75
N THR A 159 -29.19 3.51 -4.21
CA THR A 159 -30.30 2.90 -4.97
C THR A 159 -31.26 3.90 -5.59
N TRP A 160 -31.11 5.19 -5.28
CA TRP A 160 -31.95 6.23 -5.87
C TRP A 160 -31.77 6.26 -7.39
N LYS A 161 -32.82 5.93 -8.13
CA LYS A 161 -32.81 5.75 -9.60
C LYS A 161 -31.81 4.71 -10.12
N ASN A 162 -31.31 3.84 -9.26
CA ASN A 162 -30.38 2.76 -9.60
C ASN A 162 -30.74 1.50 -8.80
N PRO A 163 -31.68 0.66 -9.29
CA PRO A 163 -32.16 -0.50 -8.55
C PRO A 163 -31.10 -1.60 -8.31
N ASN A 164 -30.04 -1.61 -9.11
CA ASN A 164 -28.94 -2.60 -9.01
C ASN A 164 -27.59 -1.89 -8.91
N PRO A 165 -27.24 -1.34 -7.74
CA PRO A 165 -25.93 -0.73 -7.55
C PRO A 165 -24.83 -1.78 -7.64
N TYR A 166 -23.75 -1.46 -8.35
CA TYR A 166 -22.61 -2.35 -8.50
C TYR A 166 -21.85 -2.60 -7.19
N TYR A 167 -21.89 -1.63 -6.25
CA TYR A 167 -21.08 -1.61 -5.06
C TYR A 167 -21.85 -2.11 -3.83
N GLY A 168 -21.53 -3.32 -3.38
CA GLY A 168 -22.25 -4.01 -2.29
C GLY A 168 -21.73 -3.74 -0.86
N GLU A 169 -20.68 -2.92 -0.68
CA GLU A 169 -20.07 -2.75 0.64
C GLU A 169 -21.02 -2.22 1.70
N CYS A 170 -21.87 -1.24 1.35
CA CYS A 170 -22.84 -0.70 2.30
C CYS A 170 -23.83 -1.75 2.80
N TYR A 171 -24.26 -2.68 1.94
CA TYR A 171 -25.14 -3.79 2.30
C TYR A 171 -24.42 -4.78 3.21
N PHE A 172 -23.19 -5.12 2.89
CA PHE A 172 -22.37 -6.00 3.71
C PHE A 172 -22.17 -5.43 5.12
N ASN A 173 -21.80 -4.16 5.22
CA ASN A 173 -21.58 -3.47 6.49
C ASN A 173 -22.88 -3.32 7.29
N LEU A 174 -24.01 -3.09 6.62
CA LEU A 174 -25.33 -3.10 7.23
C LEU A 174 -25.64 -4.49 7.82
N GLY A 175 -25.46 -5.55 7.04
CA GLY A 175 -25.68 -6.92 7.48
C GLY A 175 -24.86 -7.27 8.71
N LEU A 176 -23.56 -6.93 8.74
CA LEU A 176 -22.71 -7.13 9.91
C LEU A 176 -23.27 -6.39 11.16
N SER A 177 -23.70 -5.15 11.00
CA SER A 177 -24.25 -4.36 12.11
C SER A 177 -25.58 -4.92 12.62
N LEU A 178 -26.41 -5.44 11.73
CA LEU A 178 -27.66 -6.10 12.07
C LEU A 178 -27.44 -7.41 12.83
N VAL A 179 -26.43 -8.20 12.45
CA VAL A 179 -26.00 -9.39 13.21
C VAL A 179 -25.63 -9.01 14.63
N MET A 180 -24.83 -7.95 14.81
CA MET A 180 -24.38 -7.50 16.14
C MET A 180 -25.53 -7.00 17.04
N THR A 181 -26.65 -6.60 16.44
CA THR A 181 -27.86 -6.18 17.16
C THR A 181 -28.92 -7.27 17.28
N GLY A 182 -28.63 -8.50 16.82
CA GLY A 182 -29.53 -9.65 16.88
C GLY A 182 -30.67 -9.64 15.86
N LYS A 183 -30.65 -8.74 14.88
CA LYS A 183 -31.66 -8.61 13.81
C LYS A 183 -31.31 -9.53 12.65
N LEU A 184 -31.36 -10.85 12.90
CA LEU A 184 -30.82 -11.85 11.98
C LEU A 184 -31.56 -11.93 10.64
N ASP A 185 -32.89 -11.77 10.64
CA ASP A 185 -33.68 -11.80 9.42
C ASP A 185 -33.36 -10.60 8.52
N GLU A 186 -33.29 -9.39 9.10
CA GLU A 186 -32.86 -8.19 8.36
C GLU A 186 -31.42 -8.32 7.85
N ALA A 187 -30.53 -8.96 8.63
CA ALA A 187 -29.15 -9.19 8.24
C ALA A 187 -29.06 -10.12 7.01
N TYR A 188 -29.86 -11.19 7.02
CA TYR A 188 -29.95 -12.09 5.88
C TYR A 188 -30.36 -11.33 4.60
N ASP A 189 -31.42 -10.52 4.70
CA ASP A 189 -31.90 -9.71 3.56
C ASP A 189 -30.83 -8.69 3.07
N ALA A 190 -30.00 -8.19 3.98
CA ALA A 190 -28.94 -7.27 3.60
C ALA A 190 -27.74 -7.96 2.89
N PHE A 191 -27.50 -9.23 3.17
CA PHE A 191 -26.40 -10.00 2.54
C PHE A 191 -26.81 -10.66 1.20
N TYR A 192 -28.08 -10.88 1.00
CA TYR A 192 -28.63 -11.58 -0.18
C TYR A 192 -29.05 -10.61 -1.28
#